data_97be8841da3eda1c185c2ca8650637a4
#
_entry.id   97be8841da3eda1c185c2ca8650637a4
#
_cell.length_a   1.000
_cell.length_b   1.000
_cell.length_c   1.000
_cell.angle_alpha   90.00
_cell.angle_beta   90.00
_cell.angle_gamma   90.00
#
_symmetry.space_group_name_H-M   'P 1'
#
loop_
_entity.id
_entity.type
_entity.pdbx_description
1 polymer ?
#
loop_
_entity_poly.entity_id
_entity_poly.type
_entity_poly.pdbx_seq_one_letter_code
_entity_poly.pdbx_strand_id
1 'polypeptide(L)'
;MAKLVTKIHGDFDQIRTKIHDGVLNASVSASLEDSWSMKDGNSRIAVMVFERYSYFGGNRVSMNVTLYQEGNGPVYLCAITAGGSQAMFFKVNTIGEESFLDTLREIL
;
A
#
# COMPACT_ATOMS: atom_id res chain seq x y z
N MET A 1 -0.97 13.69 -0.45
CA MET A 1 -0.58 12.33 -0.87
C MET A 1 0.85 12.03 -0.43
N ALA A 2 1.05 10.81 0.02
CA ALA A 2 2.38 10.32 0.36
C ALA A 2 2.73 9.15 -0.55
N LYS A 3 4.03 8.93 -0.77
CA LYS A 3 4.49 7.92 -1.70
C LYS A 3 5.75 7.23 -1.18
N LEU A 4 5.80 5.93 -1.35
CA LEU A 4 6.98 5.11 -1.09
C LEU A 4 7.31 4.33 -2.37
N VAL A 5 8.53 4.47 -2.86
CA VAL A 5 9.03 3.67 -3.98
C VAL A 5 10.29 2.95 -3.50
N THR A 6 10.30 1.64 -3.62
CA THR A 6 11.45 0.84 -3.20
C THR A 6 11.51 -0.45 -4.01
N LYS A 7 12.55 -1.22 -3.79
CA LYS A 7 12.65 -2.56 -4.37
C LYS A 7 13.03 -3.57 -3.30
N ILE A 8 12.50 -4.77 -3.45
CA ILE A 8 12.62 -5.85 -2.47
C ILE A 8 13.08 -7.09 -3.20
N HIS A 9 14.10 -7.76 -2.65
CA HIS A 9 14.55 -9.03 -3.21
C HIS A 9 13.77 -10.17 -2.55
N GLY A 10 13.28 -11.11 -3.36
CA GLY A 10 12.57 -12.26 -2.86
C GLY A 10 11.49 -12.77 -3.81
N ASP A 11 10.70 -13.69 -3.31
CA ASP A 11 9.60 -14.30 -4.06
C ASP A 11 8.42 -13.34 -4.16
N PHE A 12 7.93 -13.13 -5.37
CA PHE A 12 6.85 -12.18 -5.64
C PHE A 12 5.58 -12.49 -4.85
N ASP A 13 5.16 -13.76 -4.85
CA ASP A 13 3.91 -14.15 -4.20
C ASP A 13 4.03 -14.05 -2.67
N GLN A 14 5.20 -14.38 -2.12
CA GLN A 14 5.43 -14.23 -0.68
C GLN A 14 5.44 -12.76 -0.26
N ILE A 15 6.06 -11.89 -1.06
CA ILE A 15 6.07 -10.45 -0.79
C ILE A 15 4.65 -9.90 -0.83
N ARG A 16 3.87 -10.26 -1.86
CA ARG A 16 2.48 -9.83 -1.99
C ARG A 16 1.65 -10.27 -0.79
N THR A 17 1.74 -11.51 -0.39
CA THR A 17 1.01 -12.06 0.75
C THR A 17 1.41 -11.37 2.05
N LYS A 18 2.71 -11.15 2.25
CA LYS A 18 3.20 -10.47 3.44
C LYS A 18 2.64 -9.06 3.57
N ILE A 19 2.60 -8.33 2.46
CA ILE A 19 2.03 -6.99 2.44
C ILE A 19 0.53 -7.03 2.74
N HIS A 20 -0.20 -7.89 2.03
CA HIS A 20 -1.63 -8.06 2.21
C HIS A 20 -1.99 -8.34 3.67
N ASP A 21 -1.39 -9.38 4.23
CA ASP A 21 -1.69 -9.81 5.59
C ASP A 21 -1.23 -8.78 6.62
N GLY A 22 -0.05 -8.21 6.41
CA GLY A 22 0.50 -7.22 7.33
C GLY A 22 -0.33 -5.95 7.41
N VAL A 23 -0.81 -5.46 6.27
CA VAL A 23 -1.67 -4.26 6.24
C VAL A 23 -3.01 -4.55 6.93
N LEU A 24 -3.63 -5.69 6.60
CA LEU A 24 -4.94 -6.02 7.18
C LEU A 24 -4.87 -6.32 8.68
N ASN A 25 -3.76 -6.86 9.15
CA ASN A 25 -3.57 -7.17 10.56
C ASN A 25 -3.12 -5.98 11.41
N ALA A 26 -2.65 -4.91 10.77
CA ALA A 26 -2.11 -3.76 11.49
C ALA A 26 -3.19 -2.84 12.06
N SER A 27 -4.42 -2.93 11.58
CA SER A 27 -5.52 -2.09 12.03
C SER A 27 -6.84 -2.82 11.86
N VAL A 28 -7.72 -2.70 12.85
CA VAL A 28 -9.06 -3.30 12.77
C VAL A 28 -9.93 -2.67 11.70
N SER A 29 -9.64 -1.44 11.31
CA SER A 29 -10.39 -0.73 10.28
C SER A 29 -9.83 -0.94 8.86
N ALA A 30 -8.67 -1.59 8.73
CA ALA A 30 -8.05 -1.80 7.42
C ALA A 30 -8.85 -2.82 6.61
N SER A 31 -9.05 -2.53 5.33
CA SER A 31 -9.74 -3.42 4.39
C SER A 31 -9.03 -3.41 3.04
N LEU A 32 -9.14 -4.53 2.33
CA LEU A 32 -8.75 -4.60 0.92
C LEU A 32 -9.98 -4.25 0.10
N GLU A 33 -9.92 -3.14 -0.62
CA GLU A 33 -11.05 -2.66 -1.41
C GLU A 33 -11.10 -3.31 -2.80
N ASP A 34 -9.93 -3.47 -3.42
CA ASP A 34 -9.84 -4.12 -4.72
C ASP A 34 -8.41 -4.59 -4.96
N SER A 35 -8.26 -5.55 -5.87
CA SER A 35 -6.96 -6.03 -6.26
C SER A 35 -7.00 -6.62 -7.66
N TRP A 36 -5.85 -6.60 -8.31
CA TRP A 36 -5.68 -7.18 -9.64
C TRP A 36 -4.25 -7.68 -9.77
N SER A 37 -4.06 -8.78 -10.45
CA SER A 37 -2.72 -9.29 -10.73
C SER A 37 -2.68 -9.96 -12.09
N MET A 38 -1.49 -9.95 -12.69
CA MET A 38 -1.28 -10.56 -14.00
C MET A 38 0.14 -11.12 -14.07
N LYS A 39 0.28 -12.20 -14.78
CA LYS A 39 1.57 -12.76 -15.17
C LYS A 39 1.60 -12.83 -16.69
N ASP A 40 2.64 -12.26 -17.29
CA ASP A 40 2.84 -12.28 -18.74
C ASP A 40 4.29 -12.69 -18.99
N GLY A 41 4.50 -13.92 -19.51
CA GLY A 41 5.82 -14.47 -19.65
C GLY A 41 6.54 -14.54 -18.32
N ASN A 42 7.67 -13.82 -18.21
CA ASN A 42 8.45 -13.73 -16.98
C ASN A 42 8.14 -12.48 -16.16
N SER A 43 7.17 -11.69 -16.57
CA SER A 43 6.79 -10.46 -15.89
C SER A 43 5.58 -10.70 -14.99
N ARG A 44 5.57 -10.09 -13.81
CA ARG A 44 4.46 -10.17 -12.85
C ARG A 44 4.12 -8.79 -12.36
N ILE A 45 2.82 -8.53 -12.24
CA ILE A 45 2.32 -7.29 -11.65
C ILE A 45 1.17 -7.61 -10.69
N ALA A 46 1.12 -6.89 -9.60
CA ALA A 46 -0.02 -6.94 -8.68
C ALA A 46 -0.35 -5.53 -8.20
N VAL A 47 -1.63 -5.24 -8.13
CA VAL A 47 -2.14 -3.97 -7.61
C VAL A 47 -3.12 -4.30 -6.50
N MET A 48 -2.93 -3.67 -5.35
CA MET A 48 -3.83 -3.82 -4.20
C MET A 48 -4.23 -2.42 -3.72
N VAL A 49 -5.50 -2.22 -3.46
CA VAL A 49 -6.02 -0.97 -2.92
C VAL A 49 -6.60 -1.25 -1.55
N PHE A 50 -5.97 -0.65 -0.55
CA PHE A 50 -6.40 -0.75 0.84
C PHE A 50 -7.03 0.56 1.29
N GLU A 51 -7.91 0.47 2.28
CA GLU A 51 -8.39 1.63 3.02
C GLU A 51 -8.35 1.35 4.50
N ARG A 52 -8.20 2.40 5.28
CA ARG A 52 -8.39 2.35 6.72
C ARG A 52 -8.89 3.69 7.22
N TYR A 53 -9.47 3.66 8.41
CA TYR A 53 -9.95 4.88 9.04
C TYR A 53 -8.77 5.65 9.63
N SER A 54 -8.78 6.97 9.44
CA SER A 54 -7.75 7.85 9.98
C SER A 54 -8.25 8.53 11.24
N TYR A 55 -7.53 8.35 12.34
CA TYR A 55 -7.84 9.03 13.59
C TYR A 55 -7.76 10.55 13.44
N PHE A 56 -6.82 11.02 12.65
CA PHE A 56 -6.49 12.43 12.59
C PHE A 56 -7.49 13.24 11.79
N GLY A 57 -8.18 12.65 10.86
CA GLY A 57 -9.13 13.38 10.03
C GLY A 57 -10.56 12.94 10.17
N GLY A 58 -10.81 11.87 10.91
CA GLY A 58 -12.15 11.30 11.01
C GLY A 58 -12.68 10.75 9.69
N ASN A 59 -11.80 10.43 8.74
CA ASN A 59 -12.15 9.93 7.42
C ASN A 59 -11.22 8.80 7.00
N ARG A 60 -11.53 8.20 5.87
CA ARG A 60 -10.74 7.06 5.37
C ARG A 60 -9.57 7.55 4.54
N VAL A 61 -8.48 6.80 4.63
CA VAL A 61 -7.28 7.00 3.83
C VAL A 61 -7.08 5.76 2.98
N SER A 62 -6.83 5.93 1.70
CA SER A 62 -6.54 4.83 0.78
C SER A 62 -5.04 4.66 0.58
N MET A 63 -4.62 3.43 0.32
CA MET A 63 -3.26 3.12 -0.09
C MET A 63 -3.30 2.18 -1.28
N ASN A 64 -2.73 2.64 -2.39
CA ASN A 64 -2.53 1.80 -3.57
C ASN A 64 -1.12 1.24 -3.50
N VAL A 65 -1.00 -0.08 -3.56
CA VAL A 65 0.29 -0.77 -3.61
C VAL A 65 0.41 -1.47 -4.95
N THR A 66 1.43 -1.11 -5.71
CA THR A 66 1.75 -1.77 -6.99
C THR A 66 3.08 -2.48 -6.85
N LEU A 67 3.10 -3.76 -7.23
CA LEU A 67 4.29 -4.59 -7.27
C LEU A 67 4.56 -5.00 -8.70
N TYR A 68 5.84 -4.98 -9.11
CA TYR A 68 6.26 -5.42 -10.42
C TYR A 68 7.58 -6.17 -10.33
N GLN A 69 7.68 -7.31 -11.02
CA GLN A 69 8.91 -8.08 -11.11
C GLN A 69 9.12 -8.57 -12.55
N GLU A 70 10.31 -8.37 -13.05
CA GLU A 70 10.76 -8.93 -14.34
C GLU A 70 11.70 -10.10 -14.06
N GLY A 71 11.31 -11.31 -14.48
CA GLY A 71 12.10 -12.50 -14.28
C GLY A 71 12.43 -12.77 -12.82
N ASN A 72 13.69 -12.98 -12.52
CA ASN A 72 14.19 -13.19 -11.15
C ASN A 72 14.80 -11.92 -10.54
N GLY A 73 14.54 -10.78 -11.14
CA GLY A 73 15.01 -9.50 -10.62
C GLY A 73 14.31 -9.08 -9.33
N PRO A 74 14.61 -7.87 -8.85
CA PRO A 74 13.93 -7.37 -7.66
C PRO A 74 12.47 -7.10 -7.92
N VAL A 75 11.67 -7.16 -6.86
CA VAL A 75 10.28 -6.72 -6.90
C VAL A 75 10.25 -5.22 -6.65
N TYR A 76 9.80 -4.45 -7.63
CA TYR A 76 9.61 -3.03 -7.47
C TYR A 76 8.27 -2.76 -6.80
N LEU A 77 8.28 -1.89 -5.81
CA LEU A 77 7.08 -1.51 -5.07
C LEU A 77 6.87 -0.01 -5.20
N CYS A 78 5.63 0.37 -5.52
CA CYS A 78 5.18 1.75 -5.44
C CYS A 78 3.91 1.77 -4.60
N ALA A 79 3.94 2.51 -3.50
CA ALA A 79 2.77 2.70 -2.66
C ALA A 79 2.43 4.18 -2.61
N ILE A 80 1.17 4.48 -2.86
CA ILE A 80 0.67 5.86 -2.85
C ILE A 80 -0.55 5.91 -1.95
N THR A 81 -0.52 6.83 -0.99
CA THR A 81 -1.65 7.05 -0.09
C THR A 81 -2.37 8.33 -0.45
N ALA A 82 -3.69 8.33 -0.28
CA ALA A 82 -4.53 9.48 -0.53
C ALA A 82 -5.61 9.56 0.54
N GLY A 83 -5.84 10.75 1.06
CA GLY A 83 -6.94 11.01 1.99
C GLY A 83 -8.09 11.69 1.28
N GLY A 84 -9.30 11.53 1.82
CA GLY A 84 -10.51 12.05 1.20
C GLY A 84 -11.00 13.38 1.75
N SER A 85 -10.24 14.03 2.63
CA SER A 85 -10.71 15.19 3.34
C SER A 85 -10.54 16.49 2.56
N GLN A 86 -11.23 17.50 3.03
CA GLN A 86 -11.18 18.84 2.47
C GLN A 86 -9.92 19.59 2.87
N ALA A 87 -9.66 20.69 2.16
CA ALA A 87 -8.44 21.47 2.31
C ALA A 87 -8.20 21.99 3.75
N MET A 88 -9.25 22.28 4.49
CA MET A 88 -9.08 22.77 5.85
C MET A 88 -8.49 21.75 6.82
N PHE A 89 -8.52 20.48 6.46
CA PHE A 89 -7.92 19.40 7.23
C PHE A 89 -6.66 18.84 6.58
N PHE A 90 -6.05 19.60 5.71
CA PHE A 90 -4.94 19.17 4.88
C PHE A 90 -3.79 18.55 5.69
N LYS A 91 -3.36 19.21 6.76
CA LYS A 91 -2.24 18.68 7.58
C LYS A 91 -2.60 17.37 8.26
N VAL A 92 -3.84 17.25 8.73
CA VAL A 92 -4.31 16.06 9.40
C VAL A 92 -4.36 14.88 8.43
N ASN A 93 -4.81 15.12 7.21
CA ASN A 93 -4.81 14.10 6.17
C ASN A 93 -3.39 13.68 5.81
N THR A 94 -2.47 14.62 5.69
CA THR A 94 -1.07 14.30 5.38
C THR A 94 -0.48 13.41 6.46
N ILE A 95 -0.79 13.66 7.73
CA ILE A 95 -0.34 12.82 8.83
C ILE A 95 -0.94 11.40 8.70
N GLY A 96 -2.23 11.29 8.39
CA GLY A 96 -2.89 10.00 8.20
C GLY A 96 -2.31 9.22 7.02
N GLU A 97 -2.02 9.90 5.92
CA GLU A 97 -1.39 9.31 4.74
C GLU A 97 0.01 8.77 5.07
N GLU A 98 0.84 9.57 5.74
CA GLU A 98 2.18 9.15 6.14
C GLU A 98 2.13 8.02 7.17
N SER A 99 1.21 8.07 8.11
CA SER A 99 1.04 7.01 9.09
C SER A 99 0.67 5.67 8.45
N PHE A 100 -0.19 5.69 7.43
CA PHE A 100 -0.54 4.48 6.70
C PHE A 100 0.67 3.93 5.96
N LEU A 101 1.45 4.82 5.36
CA LEU A 101 2.65 4.43 4.65
C LEU A 101 3.71 3.86 5.60
N ASP A 102 3.84 4.42 6.81
CA ASP A 102 4.74 3.91 7.83
C ASP A 102 4.38 2.47 8.25
N THR A 103 3.09 2.16 8.31
CA THR A 103 2.63 0.79 8.54
C THR A 103 3.21 -0.16 7.50
N LEU A 104 3.19 0.25 6.24
CA LEU A 104 3.78 -0.56 5.17
C LEU A 104 5.29 -0.70 5.34
N ARG A 105 5.99 0.38 5.68
CA ARG A 105 7.44 0.34 5.91
C ARG A 105 7.82 -0.66 7.00
N GLU A 106 7.03 -0.75 8.06
CA GLU A 106 7.27 -1.69 9.14
C GLU A 106 7.10 -3.15 8.72
N ILE A 107 6.20 -3.40 7.77
CA ILE A 107 5.98 -4.75 7.22
C ILE A 107 7.16 -5.18 6.36
N LEU A 108 7.72 -4.27 5.62
CA LEU A 108 8.83 -4.54 4.72
C LEU A 108 10.14 -4.72 5.48
#